data_8c203e299c8e8316502d1946d9e3781c
#
_entry.id   8c203e299c8e8316502d1946d9e3781c
#
_cell.length_a   1.000
_cell.length_b   1.000
_cell.length_c   1.000
_cell.angle_alpha   90.00
_cell.angle_beta   90.00
_cell.angle_gamma   90.00
#
_symmetry.space_group_name_H-M   'P 1'
#
loop_
_entity.id
_entity.type
_entity.pdbx_description
1 polymer ?
#
loop_
_entity_poly.entity_id
_entity_poly.type
_entity_poly.pdbx_seq_one_letter_code
_entity_poly.pdbx_strand_id
1 'polypeptide(L)'
;HFLEVLESAGELRRIREPLSPYLEITEVADRVMKAGGPALLFDNVVGREMRLGSVNPMSAVMGHPSIHRPEPSVPKRRYDIPVAINTMGSRKRMSMALSCDRIGALLKPEIPKGPIEALKQLPKLIGDLRHVPPKTARKAISQEVVMQGDDIDLTKLPVLTCWPEDGGPFVTLPLVFTHDPNTGKRNVGMYRVQVHDRNTCGMHWQMHKTGMRQMEDAGAKGQNLEVCVVLGGDPAITFSAISPLPPGIDEILFAGFLRRDRVEMIK
;
A
#
# COMPACT_ATOMS: atom_id res chain seq x y z
N HIS A 1 8.08 2.88 -13.79
CA HIS A 1 8.96 1.83 -13.36
C HIS A 1 8.31 0.45 -13.29
N PHE A 2 7.61 0.03 -12.19
CA PHE A 2 6.95 -1.30 -12.20
C PHE A 2 5.80 -1.36 -13.21
N LEU A 3 5.04 -0.29 -13.35
CA LEU A 3 3.99 -0.19 -14.36
C LEU A 3 4.56 -0.31 -15.79
N GLU A 4 5.73 0.26 -16.06
CA GLU A 4 6.43 0.13 -17.34
C GLU A 4 6.85 -1.33 -17.63
N VAL A 5 7.31 -2.03 -16.59
CA VAL A 5 7.61 -3.47 -16.69
C VAL A 5 6.37 -4.27 -17.05
N LEU A 6 5.25 -4.02 -16.39
CA LEU A 6 3.98 -4.66 -16.69
C LEU A 6 3.49 -4.32 -18.10
N GLU A 7 3.60 -3.07 -18.52
CA GLU A 7 3.19 -2.60 -19.85
C GLU A 7 4.00 -3.26 -20.94
N SER A 8 5.33 -3.29 -20.79
CA SER A 8 6.26 -3.95 -21.75
C SER A 8 6.02 -5.46 -21.84
N ALA A 9 5.54 -6.09 -20.77
CA ALA A 9 5.22 -7.51 -20.74
C ALA A 9 3.79 -7.85 -21.20
N GLY A 10 2.99 -6.85 -21.60
CA GLY A 10 1.59 -7.02 -21.97
C GLY A 10 0.66 -7.32 -20.79
N GLU A 11 1.12 -7.08 -19.55
CA GLU A 11 0.40 -7.35 -18.31
C GLU A 11 -0.28 -6.09 -17.72
N LEU A 12 -0.24 -4.96 -18.43
CA LEU A 12 -0.93 -3.72 -18.08
C LEU A 12 -1.74 -3.20 -19.27
N ARG A 13 -2.98 -2.79 -19.00
CA ARG A 13 -3.82 -2.09 -19.99
C ARG A 13 -4.19 -0.70 -19.46
N ARG A 14 -3.96 0.33 -20.27
CA ARG A 14 -4.40 1.69 -19.98
C ARG A 14 -5.85 1.89 -20.39
N ILE A 15 -6.63 2.49 -19.51
CA ILE A 15 -8.03 2.87 -19.71
C ILE A 15 -8.10 4.39 -19.75
N ARG A 16 -8.49 4.92 -20.90
CA ARG A 16 -8.57 6.38 -21.16
C ARG A 16 -9.98 6.93 -21.05
N GLU A 17 -10.95 6.04 -21.01
CA GLU A 17 -12.36 6.39 -20.81
C GLU A 17 -12.52 7.01 -19.42
N PRO A 18 -13.36 8.07 -19.30
CA PRO A 18 -13.61 8.70 -18.02
C PRO A 18 -14.41 7.77 -17.10
N LEU A 19 -13.80 7.35 -15.99
CA LEU A 19 -14.42 6.45 -15.02
C LEU A 19 -14.33 7.02 -13.60
N SER A 20 -15.38 6.74 -12.83
CA SER A 20 -15.49 7.21 -11.45
C SER A 20 -14.75 6.31 -10.47
N PRO A 21 -14.07 6.89 -9.45
CA PRO A 21 -13.55 6.12 -8.33
C PRO A 21 -14.68 5.55 -7.44
N TYR A 22 -15.90 6.00 -7.62
CA TYR A 22 -17.08 5.45 -6.95
C TYR A 22 -17.65 4.29 -7.76
N LEU A 23 -17.35 3.06 -7.36
CA LEU A 23 -17.79 1.76 -7.87
C LEU A 23 -17.34 1.41 -9.30
N GLU A 24 -17.27 2.36 -10.26
CA GLU A 24 -17.05 2.06 -11.68
C GLU A 24 -15.66 1.43 -11.93
N ILE A 25 -14.61 2.06 -11.41
CA ILE A 25 -13.23 1.53 -11.53
C ILE A 25 -13.14 0.13 -10.93
N THR A 26 -13.75 -0.08 -9.78
CA THR A 26 -13.71 -1.37 -9.09
C THR A 26 -14.48 -2.43 -9.85
N GLU A 27 -15.66 -2.10 -10.38
CA GLU A 27 -16.47 -3.02 -11.18
C GLU A 27 -15.75 -3.48 -12.45
N VAL A 28 -15.11 -2.54 -13.17
CA VAL A 28 -14.30 -2.87 -14.36
C VAL A 28 -13.14 -3.77 -13.96
N ALA A 29 -12.44 -3.43 -12.88
CA ALA A 29 -11.30 -4.20 -12.40
C ALA A 29 -11.68 -5.60 -11.94
N ASP A 30 -12.81 -5.77 -11.25
CA ASP A 30 -13.32 -7.06 -10.78
C ASP A 30 -13.63 -7.99 -11.95
N ARG A 31 -14.34 -7.49 -12.98
CA ARG A 31 -14.64 -8.26 -14.19
C ARG A 31 -13.39 -8.71 -14.92
N VAL A 32 -12.42 -7.79 -15.11
CA VAL A 32 -11.16 -8.10 -15.79
C VAL A 32 -10.35 -9.11 -14.99
N MET A 33 -10.28 -8.98 -13.67
CA MET A 33 -9.58 -9.90 -12.78
C MET A 33 -10.20 -11.31 -12.84
N LYS A 34 -11.52 -11.42 -12.76
CA LYS A 34 -12.23 -12.69 -12.85
C LYS A 34 -12.06 -13.38 -14.20
N ALA A 35 -11.88 -12.61 -15.26
CA ALA A 35 -11.56 -13.13 -16.61
C ALA A 35 -10.06 -13.49 -16.78
N GLY A 36 -9.24 -13.38 -15.73
CA GLY A 36 -7.78 -13.61 -15.81
C GLY A 36 -7.02 -12.55 -16.59
N GLY A 37 -7.59 -11.35 -16.73
CA GLY A 37 -7.02 -10.27 -17.53
C GLY A 37 -5.85 -9.52 -16.84
N PRO A 38 -5.27 -8.52 -17.54
CA PRO A 38 -4.12 -7.77 -17.07
C PRO A 38 -4.46 -6.82 -15.91
N ALA A 39 -3.42 -6.21 -15.34
CA ALA A 39 -3.56 -5.03 -14.50
C ALA A 39 -4.15 -3.86 -15.31
N LEU A 40 -4.82 -2.94 -14.64
CA LEU A 40 -5.42 -1.77 -15.28
C LEU A 40 -4.83 -0.49 -14.72
N LEU A 41 -4.61 0.49 -15.60
CA LEU A 41 -4.21 1.86 -15.25
C LEU A 41 -5.25 2.83 -15.83
N PHE A 42 -5.99 3.47 -14.95
CA PHE A 42 -7.00 4.45 -15.31
C PHE A 42 -6.36 5.84 -15.34
N ASP A 43 -6.13 6.37 -16.53
CA ASP A 43 -5.49 7.67 -16.75
C ASP A 43 -6.47 8.85 -16.67
N ASN A 44 -7.77 8.59 -16.78
CA ASN A 44 -8.82 9.61 -16.79
C ASN A 44 -9.85 9.34 -15.71
N VAL A 45 -9.46 9.59 -14.46
CA VAL A 45 -10.34 9.39 -13.32
C VAL A 45 -11.21 10.64 -13.13
N VAL A 46 -12.53 10.48 -13.23
CA VAL A 46 -13.51 11.56 -13.13
C VAL A 46 -14.52 11.21 -12.05
N GLY A 47 -14.45 11.89 -10.94
CA GLY A 47 -15.37 11.71 -9.83
C GLY A 47 -16.31 12.89 -9.67
N ARG A 48 -17.33 12.70 -8.84
CA ARG A 48 -18.06 13.80 -8.25
C ARG A 48 -17.28 14.31 -7.06
N GLU A 49 -17.31 15.61 -6.81
CA GLU A 49 -16.74 16.15 -5.59
C GLU A 49 -17.39 15.44 -4.39
N MET A 50 -16.59 14.80 -3.57
CA MET A 50 -17.12 14.18 -2.36
C MET A 50 -17.58 15.30 -1.42
N ARG A 51 -18.88 15.49 -1.28
CA ARG A 51 -19.40 16.15 -0.09
C ARG A 51 -19.25 15.14 1.05
N LEU A 52 -18.20 15.30 1.79
CA LEU A 52 -18.01 14.62 3.05
C LEU A 52 -19.04 15.21 4.01
N GLY A 53 -20.18 14.54 4.13
CA GLY A 53 -21.14 14.86 5.18
C GLY A 53 -20.43 14.75 6.52
N SER A 54 -20.74 15.62 7.45
CA SER A 54 -20.26 15.51 8.82
C SER A 54 -20.63 14.13 9.36
N VAL A 55 -19.68 13.20 9.27
CA VAL A 55 -19.85 11.89 9.91
C VAL A 55 -19.85 12.17 11.41
N ASN A 56 -21.02 12.10 12.00
CA ASN A 56 -21.10 12.12 13.46
C ASN A 56 -20.33 10.86 13.94
N PRO A 57 -19.19 11.02 14.62
CA PRO A 57 -18.39 9.87 15.09
C PRO A 57 -19.22 8.85 15.86
N MET A 58 -20.27 9.30 16.50
CA MET A 58 -21.20 8.49 17.29
C MET A 58 -22.10 7.60 16.41
N SER A 59 -22.43 8.00 15.17
CA SER A 59 -23.26 7.17 14.28
C SER A 59 -22.47 6.01 13.68
N ALA A 60 -21.17 6.16 13.48
CA ALA A 60 -20.29 5.08 13.06
C ALA A 60 -20.17 3.97 14.12
N VAL A 61 -20.23 4.32 15.40
CA VAL A 61 -20.21 3.38 16.52
C VAL A 61 -21.55 2.65 16.68
N MET A 62 -22.65 3.26 16.29
CA MET A 62 -24.01 2.73 16.44
C MET A 62 -24.52 1.91 15.24
N GLY A 63 -23.68 1.62 14.24
CA GLY A 63 -24.00 0.67 13.16
C GLY A 63 -25.05 1.13 12.16
N HIS A 64 -25.35 2.43 12.07
CA HIS A 64 -26.17 2.98 10.99
C HIS A 64 -25.26 3.45 9.84
N PRO A 65 -25.21 2.74 8.71
CA PRO A 65 -24.49 3.22 7.54
C PRO A 65 -25.24 4.42 6.98
N SER A 66 -24.69 5.63 7.19
CA SER A 66 -25.05 6.75 6.33
C SER A 66 -24.46 6.45 4.95
N ILE A 67 -25.24 5.76 4.12
CA ILE A 67 -24.88 5.50 2.72
C ILE A 67 -24.82 6.86 2.06
N HIS A 68 -23.62 7.40 1.86
CA HIS A 68 -23.40 8.57 1.05
C HIS A 68 -23.69 8.23 -0.41
N ARG A 69 -24.96 8.24 -0.80
CA ARG A 69 -25.35 8.27 -2.21
C ARG A 69 -24.92 9.64 -2.75
N PRO A 70 -24.05 9.69 -3.76
CA PRO A 70 -23.68 10.96 -4.36
C PRO A 70 -24.92 11.63 -4.94
N GLU A 71 -25.23 12.84 -4.49
CA GLU A 71 -26.33 13.63 -5.05
C GLU A 71 -26.07 13.96 -6.53
N PRO A 72 -27.11 13.97 -7.38
CA PRO A 72 -26.99 14.14 -8.84
C PRO A 72 -26.39 15.48 -9.29
N SER A 73 -26.34 16.48 -8.42
CA SER A 73 -26.02 17.88 -8.75
C SER A 73 -24.57 18.31 -8.48
N VAL A 74 -23.70 17.40 -8.04
CA VAL A 74 -22.30 17.75 -7.70
C VAL A 74 -21.45 17.81 -8.98
N PRO A 75 -20.63 18.86 -9.20
CA PRO A 75 -19.80 19.00 -10.38
C PRO A 75 -18.82 17.84 -10.51
N LYS A 76 -18.61 17.39 -11.75
CA LYS A 76 -17.61 16.36 -12.06
C LYS A 76 -16.21 16.94 -11.86
N ARG A 77 -15.42 16.32 -11.00
CA ARG A 77 -14.01 16.63 -10.81
C ARG A 77 -13.16 15.64 -11.58
N ARG A 78 -12.18 16.13 -12.31
CA ARG A 78 -11.11 15.30 -12.86
C ARG A 78 -9.96 15.23 -11.85
N TYR A 79 -9.44 14.03 -11.64
CA TYR A 79 -8.25 13.82 -10.81
C TYR A 79 -7.01 13.83 -11.68
N ASP A 80 -5.95 14.49 -11.21
CA ASP A 80 -4.66 14.54 -11.89
C ASP A 80 -3.79 13.29 -11.64
N ILE A 81 -4.22 12.46 -10.69
CA ILE A 81 -3.52 11.25 -10.27
C ILE A 81 -4.21 10.03 -10.88
N PRO A 82 -3.50 9.19 -11.64
CA PRO A 82 -4.06 7.96 -12.18
C PRO A 82 -4.26 6.90 -11.11
N VAL A 83 -5.15 5.92 -11.38
CA VAL A 83 -5.39 4.78 -10.50
C VAL A 83 -4.89 3.51 -11.17
N ALA A 84 -3.93 2.84 -10.53
CA ALA A 84 -3.47 1.51 -10.92
C ALA A 84 -4.12 0.46 -10.01
N ILE A 85 -4.68 -0.60 -10.62
CA ILE A 85 -5.36 -1.64 -9.87
C ILE A 85 -4.96 -3.03 -10.38
N ASN A 86 -4.98 -4.02 -9.48
CA ASN A 86 -4.67 -5.42 -9.78
C ASN A 86 -3.23 -5.64 -10.30
N THR A 87 -2.29 -4.77 -9.90
CA THR A 87 -0.89 -4.80 -10.38
C THR A 87 -0.14 -6.06 -9.96
N MET A 88 -0.55 -6.72 -8.89
CA MET A 88 0.05 -7.96 -8.37
C MET A 88 -0.93 -9.15 -8.36
N GLY A 89 -2.07 -9.06 -9.03
CA GLY A 89 -3.17 -10.03 -8.95
C GLY A 89 -3.00 -11.30 -9.78
N SER A 90 -1.82 -11.60 -10.34
CA SER A 90 -1.53 -12.87 -11.00
C SER A 90 -0.15 -13.40 -10.62
N ARG A 91 0.05 -14.73 -10.77
CA ARG A 91 1.38 -15.33 -10.54
C ARG A 91 2.46 -14.69 -11.42
N LYS A 92 2.13 -14.38 -12.68
CA LYS A 92 3.05 -13.75 -13.62
C LYS A 92 3.43 -12.34 -13.16
N ARG A 93 2.48 -11.52 -12.77
CA ARG A 93 2.73 -10.16 -12.24
C ARG A 93 3.48 -10.19 -10.91
N MET A 94 3.12 -11.11 -10.02
CA MET A 94 3.89 -11.33 -8.78
C MET A 94 5.33 -11.74 -9.06
N SER A 95 5.57 -12.61 -10.05
CA SER A 95 6.92 -12.98 -10.47
C SER A 95 7.75 -11.78 -10.90
N MET A 96 7.15 -10.88 -11.68
CA MET A 96 7.81 -9.65 -12.14
C MET A 96 8.09 -8.69 -10.98
N ALA A 97 7.15 -8.61 -10.01
CA ALA A 97 7.29 -7.77 -8.83
C ALA A 97 8.43 -8.21 -7.90
N LEU A 98 8.65 -9.51 -7.77
CA LEU A 98 9.49 -10.10 -6.71
C LEU A 98 10.73 -10.80 -7.23
N SER A 99 11.06 -10.72 -8.54
CA SER A 99 12.20 -11.46 -9.13
C SER A 99 12.13 -12.95 -8.78
N CYS A 100 11.24 -13.67 -9.42
CA CYS A 100 10.64 -14.98 -9.06
C CYS A 100 11.57 -16.10 -8.59
N ASP A 101 12.80 -16.13 -9.08
CA ASP A 101 13.79 -17.17 -8.74
C ASP A 101 14.07 -17.27 -7.23
N ARG A 102 13.75 -16.22 -6.48
CA ARG A 102 13.97 -16.14 -5.04
C ARG A 102 12.84 -16.63 -4.17
N ILE A 103 11.60 -16.48 -4.62
CA ILE A 103 10.46 -16.99 -3.84
C ILE A 103 10.53 -18.51 -3.79
N GLY A 104 10.90 -19.16 -4.90
CA GLY A 104 11.15 -20.59 -4.92
C GLY A 104 12.24 -21.02 -3.93
N ALA A 105 13.33 -20.27 -3.85
CA ALA A 105 14.42 -20.50 -2.90
C ALA A 105 14.02 -20.25 -1.45
N LEU A 106 13.13 -19.27 -1.20
CA LEU A 106 12.59 -19.00 0.15
C LEU A 106 11.60 -20.07 0.61
N LEU A 107 10.79 -20.59 -0.31
CA LEU A 107 9.81 -21.64 -0.01
C LEU A 107 10.45 -23.02 0.16
N LYS A 108 11.61 -23.24 -0.43
CA LYS A 108 12.40 -24.47 -0.31
C LYS A 108 13.86 -24.09 -0.06
N PRO A 109 14.20 -23.63 1.15
CA PRO A 109 15.60 -23.32 1.47
C PRO A 109 16.45 -24.59 1.35
N GLU A 110 17.44 -24.56 0.44
CA GLU A 110 18.45 -25.59 0.39
C GLU A 110 19.33 -25.45 1.62
N ILE A 111 19.01 -26.21 2.66
CA ILE A 111 19.84 -26.27 3.87
C ILE A 111 21.13 -26.98 3.51
N PRO A 112 22.31 -26.34 3.68
CA PRO A 112 23.60 -26.99 3.38
C PRO A 112 23.75 -28.29 4.17
N LYS A 113 24.06 -29.37 3.49
CA LYS A 113 24.21 -30.71 4.12
C LYS A 113 25.53 -30.90 4.85
N GLY A 114 26.38 -29.86 4.92
CA GLY A 114 27.66 -29.93 5.62
C GLY A 114 28.47 -28.62 5.54
N PRO A 115 29.56 -28.51 6.31
CA PRO A 115 30.34 -27.28 6.43
C PRO A 115 31.00 -26.84 5.12
N ILE A 116 31.37 -27.77 4.24
CA ILE A 116 31.96 -27.44 2.94
C ILE A 116 30.91 -26.81 1.99
N GLU A 117 29.68 -27.31 2.01
CA GLU A 117 28.60 -26.77 1.20
C GLU A 117 28.15 -25.41 1.72
N ALA A 118 28.09 -25.22 3.03
CA ALA A 118 27.87 -23.95 3.67
C ALA A 118 28.93 -22.90 3.27
N LEU A 119 30.21 -23.30 3.24
CA LEU A 119 31.30 -22.41 2.83
C LEU A 119 31.19 -22.01 1.35
N LYS A 120 30.76 -22.92 0.47
CA LYS A 120 30.54 -22.64 -0.96
C LYS A 120 29.36 -21.69 -1.19
N GLN A 121 28.36 -21.72 -0.32
CA GLN A 121 27.18 -20.82 -0.41
C GLN A 121 27.42 -19.44 0.21
N LEU A 122 28.46 -19.29 1.04
CA LEU A 122 28.77 -18.07 1.79
C LEU A 122 28.96 -16.82 0.91
N PRO A 123 29.68 -16.86 -0.24
CA PRO A 123 29.81 -15.67 -1.11
C PRO A 123 28.48 -15.22 -1.70
N LYS A 124 27.58 -16.16 -2.05
CA LYS A 124 26.23 -15.86 -2.53
C LYS A 124 25.40 -15.22 -1.43
N LEU A 125 25.45 -15.77 -0.23
CA LEU A 125 24.74 -15.23 0.94
C LEU A 125 25.22 -13.82 1.29
N ILE A 126 26.54 -13.57 1.32
CA ILE A 126 27.10 -12.23 1.56
C ILE A 126 26.68 -11.26 0.46
N GLY A 127 26.72 -11.70 -0.81
CA GLY A 127 26.25 -10.90 -1.94
C GLY A 127 24.78 -10.50 -1.81
N ASP A 128 23.95 -11.40 -1.32
CA ASP A 128 22.54 -11.15 -1.10
C ASP A 128 22.29 -10.24 0.11
N LEU A 129 23.04 -10.42 1.19
CA LEU A 129 22.89 -9.63 2.42
C LEU A 129 23.33 -8.16 2.29
N ARG A 130 24.21 -7.82 1.36
CA ARG A 130 24.63 -6.41 1.12
C ARG A 130 23.50 -5.48 0.72
N HIS A 131 22.41 -6.04 0.14
CA HIS A 131 21.23 -5.29 -0.31
C HIS A 131 20.13 -5.21 0.76
N VAL A 132 20.29 -5.91 1.87
CA VAL A 132 19.29 -5.95 2.93
C VAL A 132 19.16 -4.63 3.67
N PRO A 133 20.24 -3.95 4.14
CA PRO A 133 20.07 -2.69 4.86
C PRO A 133 19.58 -1.58 3.93
N PRO A 134 18.56 -0.79 4.34
CA PRO A 134 18.13 0.37 3.57
C PRO A 134 19.23 1.43 3.52
N LYS A 135 19.14 2.34 2.55
CA LYS A 135 19.98 3.52 2.48
C LYS A 135 19.14 4.79 2.68
N THR A 136 19.69 5.77 3.39
CA THR A 136 19.03 7.07 3.54
C THR A 136 19.30 7.91 2.29
N ALA A 137 18.24 8.37 1.64
CA ALA A 137 18.31 9.33 0.55
C ALA A 137 18.27 10.76 1.11
N ARG A 138 18.93 11.69 0.43
CA ARG A 138 18.92 13.12 0.81
C ARG A 138 17.71 13.87 0.23
N LYS A 139 17.17 13.40 -0.87
CA LYS A 139 16.00 13.95 -1.57
C LYS A 139 15.15 12.79 -2.08
N ALA A 140 13.85 12.98 -2.09
CA ALA A 140 12.91 12.02 -2.69
C ALA A 140 11.88 12.78 -3.54
N ILE A 141 11.46 12.14 -4.61
CA ILE A 141 10.36 12.62 -5.47
C ILE A 141 9.09 12.84 -4.64
N SER A 142 8.85 12.01 -3.63
CA SER A 142 7.71 12.16 -2.71
C SER A 142 7.72 13.44 -1.86
N GLN A 143 8.79 14.22 -1.90
CA GLN A 143 8.91 15.51 -1.20
C GLN A 143 8.94 16.71 -2.16
N GLU A 144 8.69 16.53 -3.45
CA GLU A 144 8.63 17.65 -4.43
C GLU A 144 7.42 18.53 -4.19
N VAL A 145 6.32 17.97 -3.75
CA VAL A 145 5.10 18.71 -3.38
C VAL A 145 4.80 18.40 -1.92
N VAL A 146 4.77 19.41 -1.08
CA VAL A 146 4.46 19.30 0.35
C VAL A 146 3.25 20.18 0.64
N MET A 147 2.21 19.58 1.22
CA MET A 147 1.00 20.27 1.69
C MET A 147 0.93 20.12 3.20
N GLN A 148 0.76 21.23 3.92
CA GLN A 148 0.73 21.25 5.37
C GLN A 148 -0.41 22.12 5.88
N GLY A 149 -0.89 21.85 7.09
CA GLY A 149 -1.93 22.62 7.74
C GLY A 149 -3.20 22.71 6.89
N ASP A 150 -3.62 23.92 6.56
CA ASP A 150 -4.86 24.19 5.82
C ASP A 150 -4.80 23.83 4.33
N ASP A 151 -3.60 23.60 3.77
CA ASP A 151 -3.42 23.17 2.38
C ASP A 151 -3.70 21.69 2.18
N ILE A 152 -3.79 20.91 3.26
CA ILE A 152 -4.10 19.48 3.20
C ILE A 152 -5.50 19.26 2.65
N ASP A 153 -5.60 18.45 1.60
CA ASP A 153 -6.87 18.07 1.00
C ASP A 153 -6.84 16.65 0.43
N LEU A 154 -7.22 15.68 1.25
CA LEU A 154 -7.32 14.26 0.89
C LEU A 154 -8.37 13.99 -0.19
N THR A 155 -9.34 14.91 -0.38
CA THR A 155 -10.35 14.78 -1.42
C THR A 155 -9.77 14.96 -2.82
N LYS A 156 -8.54 15.49 -2.93
CA LYS A 156 -7.81 15.60 -4.21
C LYS A 156 -7.26 14.26 -4.70
N LEU A 157 -7.23 13.24 -3.84
CA LEU A 157 -6.81 11.90 -4.20
C LEU A 157 -8.00 11.10 -4.77
N PRO A 158 -7.81 10.30 -5.82
CA PRO A 158 -8.86 9.45 -6.39
C PRO A 158 -9.06 8.19 -5.54
N VAL A 159 -9.43 8.38 -4.27
CA VAL A 159 -9.65 7.27 -3.34
C VAL A 159 -10.93 6.53 -3.70
N LEU A 160 -10.85 5.20 -3.76
CA LEU A 160 -11.94 4.35 -4.26
C LEU A 160 -12.99 4.09 -3.19
N THR A 161 -14.26 4.14 -3.60
CA THR A 161 -15.35 3.42 -2.93
C THR A 161 -15.58 2.13 -3.71
N CYS A 162 -15.16 1.00 -3.14
CA CYS A 162 -15.08 -0.27 -3.87
C CYS A 162 -16.42 -1.00 -3.94
N TRP A 163 -17.24 -0.89 -2.90
CA TRP A 163 -18.49 -1.63 -2.76
C TRP A 163 -19.65 -0.71 -2.41
N PRO A 164 -20.90 -1.06 -2.83
CA PRO A 164 -22.07 -0.21 -2.58
C PRO A 164 -22.35 0.08 -1.10
N GLU A 165 -21.97 -0.85 -0.22
CA GLU A 165 -22.20 -0.74 1.22
C GLU A 165 -20.94 -0.34 2.01
N ASP A 166 -19.84 0.03 1.31
CA ASP A 166 -18.67 0.62 1.98
C ASP A 166 -19.07 1.93 2.65
N GLY A 167 -18.55 2.16 3.85
CA GLY A 167 -18.82 3.38 4.64
C GLY A 167 -18.24 4.67 4.04
N GLY A 168 -17.67 4.62 2.85
CA GLY A 168 -17.07 5.75 2.13
C GLY A 168 -15.85 5.34 1.31
N PRO A 169 -15.01 6.31 0.93
CA PRO A 169 -13.79 6.04 0.18
C PRO A 169 -12.69 5.46 1.08
N PHE A 170 -12.02 4.41 0.57
CA PHE A 170 -10.95 3.74 1.27
C PHE A 170 -9.67 3.65 0.43
N VAL A 171 -8.55 4.00 1.02
CA VAL A 171 -7.24 3.59 0.52
C VAL A 171 -7.08 2.10 0.79
N THR A 172 -6.99 1.30 -0.26
CA THR A 172 -7.10 -0.16 -0.18
C THR A 172 -5.75 -0.87 -0.08
N LEU A 173 -4.66 -0.25 -0.53
CA LEU A 173 -3.33 -0.83 -0.56
C LEU A 173 -2.26 0.13 0.00
N PRO A 174 -2.47 0.76 1.17
CA PRO A 174 -1.49 1.65 1.75
C PRO A 174 -0.38 0.87 2.45
N LEU A 175 0.83 1.39 2.38
CA LEU A 175 1.93 0.98 3.25
C LEU A 175 1.94 1.89 4.47
N VAL A 176 1.72 1.31 5.63
CA VAL A 176 1.61 2.05 6.89
C VAL A 176 2.84 1.81 7.73
N PHE A 177 3.60 2.87 7.92
CA PHE A 177 4.81 2.88 8.74
C PHE A 177 4.49 3.39 10.13
N THR A 178 4.92 2.65 11.13
CA THR A 178 4.82 3.01 12.54
C THR A 178 6.14 2.70 13.25
N HIS A 179 6.35 3.26 14.43
CA HIS A 179 7.47 2.93 15.30
C HIS A 179 6.96 2.49 16.66
N ASP A 180 7.54 1.42 17.16
CA ASP A 180 7.25 0.91 18.49
C ASP A 180 7.60 1.97 19.56
N PRO A 181 6.63 2.44 20.37
CA PRO A 181 6.87 3.50 21.35
C PRO A 181 7.77 3.08 22.50
N ASN A 182 8.07 1.78 22.64
CA ASN A 182 8.95 1.25 23.68
C ASN A 182 10.40 1.09 23.18
N THR A 183 10.57 0.65 21.93
CA THR A 183 11.87 0.23 21.40
C THR A 183 12.35 1.10 20.24
N GLY A 184 11.49 1.95 19.65
CA GLY A 184 11.77 2.72 18.44
C GLY A 184 11.88 1.86 17.17
N LYS A 185 11.60 0.55 17.24
CA LYS A 185 11.67 -0.33 16.08
C LYS A 185 10.55 -0.01 15.10
N ARG A 186 10.94 0.08 13.81
CA ARG A 186 9.98 0.28 12.71
C ARG A 186 9.14 -0.97 12.50
N ASN A 187 7.91 -0.74 12.09
CA ASN A 187 6.99 -1.73 11.55
C ASN A 187 6.39 -1.17 10.26
N VAL A 188 6.25 -1.99 9.25
CA VAL A 188 5.53 -1.66 8.01
C VAL A 188 4.43 -2.68 7.82
N GLY A 189 3.20 -2.22 7.87
CA GLY A 189 2.03 -3.08 7.68
C GLY A 189 1.08 -2.53 6.63
N MET A 190 0.06 -3.30 6.31
CA MET A 190 -1.00 -2.89 5.43
C MET A 190 -2.31 -2.81 6.22
N TYR A 191 -2.86 -1.61 6.31
CA TYR A 191 -4.10 -1.31 7.02
C TYR A 191 -4.97 -0.42 6.15
N ARG A 192 -6.22 -0.84 5.90
CA ARG A 192 -7.17 -0.04 5.13
C ARG A 192 -7.43 1.29 5.81
N VAL A 193 -7.40 2.39 5.04
CA VAL A 193 -7.58 3.76 5.57
C VAL A 193 -8.83 4.37 4.94
N GLN A 194 -9.80 4.74 5.76
CA GLN A 194 -10.99 5.45 5.34
C GLN A 194 -10.75 6.95 5.34
N VAL A 195 -11.09 7.63 4.27
CA VAL A 195 -11.05 9.10 4.21
C VAL A 195 -12.39 9.64 4.73
N HIS A 196 -12.33 10.46 5.77
CA HIS A 196 -13.53 11.06 6.38
C HIS A 196 -13.78 12.46 5.87
N ASP A 197 -12.73 13.29 5.77
CA ASP A 197 -12.81 14.65 5.30
C ASP A 197 -11.48 15.11 4.67
N ARG A 198 -11.28 16.41 4.51
CA ARG A 198 -10.09 16.99 3.86
C ARG A 198 -8.77 16.59 4.52
N ASN A 199 -8.75 16.41 5.82
CA ASN A 199 -7.53 16.19 6.60
C ASN A 199 -7.67 15.12 7.67
N THR A 200 -8.80 14.40 7.69
CA THR A 200 -9.08 13.35 8.68
C THR A 200 -9.32 12.01 8.01
N CYS A 201 -8.72 10.97 8.55
CA CYS A 201 -8.94 9.61 8.11
C CYS A 201 -9.00 8.64 9.29
N GLY A 202 -9.67 7.51 9.08
CA GLY A 202 -9.75 6.42 10.04
C GLY A 202 -8.87 5.24 9.61
N MET A 203 -8.04 4.74 10.51
CA MET A 203 -7.21 3.57 10.29
C MET A 203 -7.93 2.32 10.80
N HIS A 204 -8.06 1.30 9.95
CA HIS A 204 -8.59 0.02 10.38
C HIS A 204 -7.50 -0.79 11.08
N TRP A 205 -7.35 -0.59 12.37
CA TRP A 205 -6.47 -1.38 13.22
C TRP A 205 -7.07 -2.74 13.50
N GLN A 206 -6.51 -3.79 12.95
CA GLN A 206 -6.93 -5.15 13.26
C GLN A 206 -6.24 -5.62 14.55
N MET A 207 -7.00 -6.17 15.47
CA MET A 207 -6.62 -6.49 16.86
C MET A 207 -5.30 -7.28 17.02
N HIS A 208 -5.01 -8.20 16.09
CA HIS A 208 -3.82 -9.05 16.19
C HIS A 208 -2.59 -8.52 15.43
N LYS A 209 -2.69 -7.32 14.84
CA LYS A 209 -1.61 -6.71 14.06
C LYS A 209 -0.67 -5.89 14.94
N THR A 210 0.60 -5.82 14.54
CA THR A 210 1.65 -5.06 15.24
C THR A 210 1.29 -3.59 15.42
N GLY A 211 0.72 -2.94 14.39
CA GLY A 211 0.30 -1.53 14.48
C GLY A 211 -0.74 -1.27 15.55
N MET A 212 -1.71 -2.20 15.74
CA MET A 212 -2.70 -2.08 16.83
C MET A 212 -2.02 -2.10 18.19
N ARG A 213 -1.13 -3.07 18.44
CA ARG A 213 -0.38 -3.16 19.71
C ARG A 213 0.45 -1.89 19.96
N GLN A 214 1.12 -1.36 18.93
CA GLN A 214 1.89 -0.10 19.07
C GLN A 214 0.99 1.10 19.39
N MET A 215 -0.22 1.13 18.82
CA MET A 215 -1.22 2.16 19.15
C MET A 215 -1.67 2.05 20.61
N GLU A 216 -1.94 0.84 21.11
CA GLU A 216 -2.30 0.61 22.50
C GLU A 216 -1.16 0.99 23.44
N ASP A 217 0.08 0.60 23.11
CA ASP A 217 1.27 0.94 23.90
C ASP A 217 1.51 2.47 23.97
N ALA A 218 1.30 3.19 22.86
CA ALA A 218 1.38 4.65 22.81
C ALA A 218 0.27 5.28 23.69
N GLY A 219 -0.97 4.81 23.54
CA GLY A 219 -2.10 5.26 24.35
C GLY A 219 -1.91 5.04 25.85
N ALA A 220 -1.34 3.91 26.27
CA ALA A 220 -1.01 3.61 27.67
C ALA A 220 0.01 4.60 28.25
N LYS A 221 0.85 5.22 27.39
CA LYS A 221 1.80 6.28 27.78
C LYS A 221 1.22 7.69 27.64
N GLY A 222 -0.03 7.85 27.23
CA GLY A 222 -0.63 9.15 26.94
C GLY A 222 0.00 9.85 25.73
N GLN A 223 0.57 9.09 24.80
CA GLN A 223 1.25 9.59 23.59
C GLN A 223 0.42 9.28 22.34
N ASN A 224 0.59 10.11 21.32
CA ASN A 224 0.09 9.81 19.99
C ASN A 224 1.07 8.86 19.28
N LEU A 225 0.53 7.91 18.51
CA LEU A 225 1.33 7.12 17.59
C LEU A 225 1.48 7.87 16.27
N GLU A 226 2.71 8.22 15.90
CA GLU A 226 3.00 8.78 14.58
C GLU A 226 2.84 7.70 13.50
N VAL A 227 2.16 8.06 12.42
CA VAL A 227 1.87 7.15 11.30
C VAL A 227 2.23 7.83 9.99
N CYS A 228 3.01 7.12 9.15
CA CYS A 228 3.24 7.53 7.78
C CYS A 228 2.54 6.55 6.84
N VAL A 229 1.72 7.07 5.92
CA VAL A 229 0.98 6.27 4.92
C VAL A 229 1.58 6.53 3.54
N VAL A 230 2.13 5.49 2.92
CA VAL A 230 2.72 5.57 1.58
C VAL A 230 1.79 4.92 0.56
N LEU A 231 1.47 5.64 -0.51
CA LEU A 231 0.65 5.21 -1.62
C LEU A 231 1.52 4.98 -2.86
N GLY A 232 1.25 3.90 -3.60
CA GLY A 232 1.97 3.62 -4.85
C GLY A 232 3.42 3.21 -4.67
N GLY A 233 3.76 2.60 -3.54
CA GLY A 233 5.10 2.11 -3.23
C GLY A 233 5.59 0.98 -4.12
N ASP A 234 6.88 0.65 -3.99
CA ASP A 234 7.49 -0.48 -4.67
C ASP A 234 6.77 -1.80 -4.32
N PRO A 235 6.48 -2.66 -5.30
CA PRO A 235 5.72 -3.90 -5.06
C PRO A 235 6.41 -4.87 -4.09
N ALA A 236 7.74 -4.89 -4.03
CA ALA A 236 8.44 -5.72 -3.05
C ALA A 236 8.25 -5.21 -1.61
N ILE A 237 8.14 -3.89 -1.41
CA ILE A 237 7.79 -3.32 -0.09
C ILE A 237 6.34 -3.67 0.24
N THR A 238 5.44 -3.54 -0.73
CA THR A 238 4.03 -3.90 -0.58
C THR A 238 3.86 -5.38 -0.18
N PHE A 239 4.60 -6.27 -0.83
CA PHE A 239 4.61 -7.69 -0.48
C PHE A 239 5.20 -7.94 0.92
N SER A 240 6.30 -7.25 1.27
CA SER A 240 6.95 -7.39 2.58
C SER A 240 6.02 -6.97 3.72
N ALA A 241 5.24 -5.90 3.54
CA ALA A 241 4.29 -5.40 4.52
C ALA A 241 3.15 -6.39 4.88
N ILE A 242 2.86 -7.36 3.99
CA ILE A 242 1.86 -8.41 4.22
C ILE A 242 2.45 -9.78 4.52
N SER A 243 3.77 -9.90 4.43
CA SER A 243 4.45 -11.18 4.65
C SER A 243 4.41 -11.58 6.14
N PRO A 244 4.18 -12.85 6.45
CA PRO A 244 4.18 -13.34 7.83
C PRO A 244 5.61 -13.51 8.34
N LEU A 245 6.31 -12.39 8.52
CA LEU A 245 7.69 -12.40 9.01
C LEU A 245 7.75 -12.75 10.49
N PRO A 246 8.81 -13.44 10.94
CA PRO A 246 9.04 -13.65 12.35
C PRO A 246 9.16 -12.33 13.12
N PRO A 247 8.75 -12.30 14.40
CA PRO A 247 8.87 -11.10 15.24
C PRO A 247 10.29 -10.54 15.23
N GLY A 248 10.41 -9.23 14.99
CA GLY A 248 11.69 -8.53 14.99
C GLY A 248 12.45 -8.51 13.65
N ILE A 249 11.93 -9.15 12.62
CA ILE A 249 12.41 -8.96 11.24
C ILE A 249 11.71 -7.72 10.67
N ASP A 250 12.50 -6.75 10.23
CA ASP A 250 12.02 -5.51 9.61
C ASP A 250 11.62 -5.77 8.14
N GLU A 251 10.41 -5.37 7.77
CA GLU A 251 9.84 -5.56 6.44
C GLU A 251 10.66 -4.87 5.34
N ILE A 252 11.33 -3.75 5.65
CA ILE A 252 12.19 -3.04 4.70
C ILE A 252 13.49 -3.81 4.44
N LEU A 253 14.03 -4.49 5.44
CA LEU A 253 15.18 -5.40 5.25
C LEU A 253 14.78 -6.55 4.31
N PHE A 254 13.60 -7.13 4.52
CA PHE A 254 13.08 -8.19 3.68
C PHE A 254 12.80 -7.71 2.24
N ALA A 255 12.26 -6.50 2.06
CA ALA A 255 12.08 -5.90 0.75
C ALA A 255 13.41 -5.70 0.01
N GLY A 256 14.46 -5.22 0.69
CA GLY A 256 15.81 -5.09 0.13
C GLY A 256 16.38 -6.44 -0.32
N PHE A 257 16.17 -7.48 0.47
CA PHE A 257 16.53 -8.85 0.10
C PHE A 257 15.80 -9.33 -1.16
N LEU A 258 14.47 -9.12 -1.26
CA LEU A 258 13.67 -9.51 -2.41
C LEU A 258 14.07 -8.76 -3.69
N ARG A 259 14.30 -7.46 -3.58
CA ARG A 259 14.67 -6.59 -4.72
C ARG A 259 16.07 -6.84 -5.25
N ARG A 260 16.97 -7.38 -4.46
CA ARG A 260 18.44 -7.34 -4.68
C ARG A 260 18.96 -5.90 -4.84
N ASP A 261 18.28 -4.95 -4.25
CA ASP A 261 18.67 -3.56 -4.23
C ASP A 261 18.21 -2.91 -2.93
N ARG A 262 19.02 -2.00 -2.41
CA ARG A 262 18.74 -1.33 -1.15
C ARG A 262 17.51 -0.43 -1.27
N VAL A 263 16.59 -0.56 -0.33
CA VAL A 263 15.45 0.35 -0.25
C VAL A 263 15.94 1.75 0.12
N GLU A 264 15.58 2.74 -0.68
CA GLU A 264 15.82 4.14 -0.33
C GLU A 264 14.76 4.63 0.64
N MET A 265 15.23 5.15 1.75
CA MET A 265 14.39 5.75 2.79
C MET A 265 14.73 7.23 2.91
N ILE A 266 13.73 8.06 3.16
CA ILE A 266 13.92 9.48 3.48
C ILE A 266 13.44 9.73 4.90
N LYS A 267 14.06 10.71 5.56
CA LYS A 267 13.63 11.17 6.89
C LYS A 267 12.57 12.24 6.78
#